data_69e0d1a74f87b4add03b4406374037b3
#
_entry.id   69e0d1a74f87b4add03b4406374037b3
#
_cell.length_a   1.000
_cell.length_b   1.000
_cell.length_c   1.000
_cell.angle_alpha   90.00
_cell.angle_beta   90.00
_cell.angle_gamma   90.00
#
_symmetry.space_group_name_H-M   'P 1'
#
loop_
_entity.id
_entity.type
_entity.pdbx_description
1 polymer ?
#
loop_
_entity_poly.entity_id
_entity_poly.type
_entity_poly.pdbx_seq_one_letter_code
_entity_poly.pdbx_strand_id
1 'polypeptide(L)' 'MIQIEDKNGENVEVNNLNQAIKQADYFRNFSHTDKLFEKFDQKRQAYWQDMYEKLMKISDLEVKENKQ' A
#
# COMPACT_ATOMS: atom_id res chain seq x y z
N MET A 1 -9.21 9.17 -11.19
CA MET A 1 -9.33 8.45 -9.92
C MET A 1 -8.95 7.00 -10.10
N ILE A 2 -8.08 6.51 -9.24
CA ILE A 2 -7.58 5.14 -9.31
C ILE A 2 -8.27 4.32 -8.24
N GLN A 3 -8.77 3.14 -8.63
CA GLN A 3 -9.32 2.19 -7.67
C GLN A 3 -8.46 0.94 -7.65
N ILE A 4 -8.16 0.47 -6.45
CA ILE A 4 -7.34 -0.71 -6.23
C ILE A 4 -8.11 -1.69 -5.37
N GLU A 5 -8.12 -2.95 -5.78
CA GLU A 5 -8.67 -3.99 -4.94
C GLU A 5 -7.63 -4.40 -3.90
N ASP A 6 -8.01 -4.33 -2.62
CA ASP A 6 -7.09 -4.68 -1.55
C ASP A 6 -7.01 -6.20 -1.33
N LYS A 7 -6.24 -6.61 -0.35
CA LYS A 7 -6.03 -8.03 -0.04
C LYS A 7 -7.32 -8.73 0.36
N ASN A 8 -8.27 -7.99 0.89
CA ASN A 8 -9.56 -8.52 1.34
C ASN A 8 -10.65 -8.45 0.27
N GLY A 9 -10.30 -7.99 -0.93
CA GLY A 9 -11.25 -7.88 -2.03
C GLY A 9 -12.08 -6.61 -2.04
N GLU A 10 -11.74 -5.65 -1.19
CA GLU A 10 -12.44 -4.37 -1.14
C GLU A 10 -11.76 -3.35 -2.06
N ASN A 11 -12.58 -2.50 -2.68
CA ASN A 11 -12.07 -1.45 -3.55
C ASN A 11 -11.64 -0.24 -2.71
N VAL A 12 -10.41 0.20 -2.93
CA VAL A 12 -9.85 1.37 -2.28
C VAL A 12 -9.64 2.46 -3.32
N GLU A 13 -10.18 3.64 -3.06
CA GLU A 13 -10.03 4.77 -3.95
C GLU A 13 -8.75 5.54 -3.64
N VAL A 14 -7.97 5.83 -4.68
CA VAL A 14 -6.70 6.54 -4.53
C VAL A 14 -6.77 7.85 -5.28
N ASN A 15 -6.78 8.95 -4.55
CA ASN A 15 -6.85 10.30 -5.14
C ASN A 15 -5.47 10.89 -5.43
N ASN A 16 -4.48 10.52 -4.64
CA ASN A 16 -3.11 10.99 -4.79
C ASN A 16 -2.17 9.80 -4.68
N LEU A 17 -1.62 9.38 -5.80
CA LEU A 17 -0.81 8.16 -5.85
C LEU A 17 0.46 8.27 -5.03
N ASN A 18 1.16 9.40 -5.12
CA ASN A 18 2.40 9.59 -4.37
C ASN A 18 2.17 9.54 -2.87
N GLN A 19 1.11 10.19 -2.40
CA GLN A 19 0.77 10.19 -0.99
C GLN A 19 0.34 8.80 -0.53
N ALA A 20 -0.42 8.07 -1.36
CA ALA A 20 -0.84 6.72 -1.04
C ALA A 20 0.35 5.78 -0.92
N ILE A 21 1.35 5.92 -1.79
CA ILE A 21 2.57 5.13 -1.73
C ILE A 21 3.33 5.41 -0.43
N LYS A 22 3.48 6.67 -0.07
CA LYS A 22 4.14 7.05 1.18
C LYS A 22 3.42 6.50 2.40
N GLN A 23 2.10 6.55 2.39
CA GLN A 23 1.29 6.03 3.47
C GLN A 23 1.44 4.50 3.59
N ALA A 24 1.37 3.80 2.47
CA ALA A 24 1.53 2.34 2.47
C ALA A 24 2.92 1.94 2.94
N ASP A 25 3.95 2.68 2.50
CA ASP A 25 5.32 2.42 2.92
C ASP A 25 5.49 2.61 4.44
N TYR A 26 4.88 3.67 4.98
CA TYR A 26 4.92 3.92 6.41
C TYR A 26 4.28 2.77 7.19
N PHE A 27 3.07 2.37 6.80
CA PHE A 27 2.32 1.37 7.55
C PHE A 27 2.87 -0.05 7.39
N ARG A 28 3.46 -0.39 6.25
CA ARG A 28 4.06 -1.72 6.08
C ARG A 28 5.29 -1.91 6.98
N ASN A 29 5.90 -0.80 7.42
CA ASN A 29 7.06 -0.82 8.32
C ASN A 29 6.70 -0.53 9.77
N PHE A 30 5.43 -0.21 10.03
CA PHE A 30 4.99 0.16 11.38
C PHE A 30 4.85 -1.09 12.25
N SER A 31 5.35 -1.01 13.48
CA SER A 31 5.16 -2.04 14.48
C SER A 31 5.09 -1.40 15.86
N HIS A 32 4.30 -2.02 16.74
CA HIS A 32 4.27 -1.61 18.14
C HIS A 32 5.52 -2.15 18.85
N THR A 33 5.96 -1.42 19.87
CA THR A 33 7.07 -1.89 20.70
C THR A 33 6.64 -3.04 21.63
N ASP A 34 5.35 -3.11 21.94
CA ASP A 34 4.79 -4.13 22.82
C ASP A 34 4.56 -5.43 22.03
N LYS A 35 5.13 -6.53 22.53
CA LYS A 35 5.03 -7.84 21.89
C LYS A 35 3.59 -8.37 21.84
N LEU A 36 2.69 -7.85 22.65
CA LEU A 36 1.28 -8.25 22.61
C LEU A 36 0.63 -7.97 21.26
N PHE A 37 1.15 -7.01 20.51
CA PHE A 37 0.62 -6.63 19.20
C PHE A 37 1.34 -7.29 18.04
N GLU A 38 2.25 -8.21 18.29
CA GLU A 38 3.09 -8.79 17.24
C GLU A 38 2.28 -9.44 16.12
N LYS A 39 1.31 -10.28 16.47
CA LYS A 39 0.48 -10.95 15.46
C LYS A 39 -0.39 -9.95 14.70
N PHE A 40 -0.91 -8.97 15.40
CA PHE A 40 -1.71 -7.91 14.81
C PHE A 40 -0.87 -7.10 13.83
N ASP A 41 0.34 -6.75 14.23
CA ASP A 41 1.26 -5.99 13.38
C ASP A 41 1.65 -6.77 12.13
N GLN A 42 1.90 -8.07 12.25
CA GLN A 42 2.23 -8.91 11.11
C GLN A 42 1.11 -8.89 10.07
N LYS A 43 -0.13 -8.98 10.50
CA LYS A 43 -1.28 -8.93 9.59
C LYS A 43 -1.40 -7.57 8.91
N ARG A 44 -1.21 -6.51 9.66
CA ARG A 44 -1.27 -5.15 9.11
C ARG A 44 -0.12 -4.91 8.13
N GLN A 45 1.07 -5.34 8.47
CA GLN A 45 2.23 -5.20 7.61
C GLN A 45 2.02 -5.96 6.30
N ALA A 46 1.47 -7.17 6.36
CA ALA A 46 1.17 -7.94 5.15
C ALA A 46 0.14 -7.23 4.27
N TYR A 47 -0.90 -6.66 4.87
CA TYR A 47 -1.90 -5.89 4.13
C TYR A 47 -1.27 -4.70 3.42
N TRP A 48 -0.48 -3.91 4.13
CA TRP A 48 0.12 -2.70 3.57
C TRP A 48 1.25 -3.02 2.59
N GLN A 49 1.95 -4.14 2.78
CA GLN A 49 2.94 -4.60 1.82
C GLN A 49 2.29 -4.94 0.48
N ASP A 50 1.16 -5.65 0.51
CA ASP A 50 0.39 -5.97 -0.68
C ASP A 50 -0.09 -4.69 -1.38
N MET A 51 -0.64 -3.76 -0.60
CA MET A 51 -1.10 -2.47 -1.13
C MET A 51 0.05 -1.68 -1.73
N TYR A 52 1.19 -1.64 -1.05
CA TYR A 52 2.38 -0.94 -1.53
C TYR A 52 2.82 -1.48 -2.89
N GLU A 53 2.87 -2.78 -3.04
CA GLU A 53 3.27 -3.41 -4.30
C GLU A 53 2.31 -3.05 -5.43
N LYS A 54 1.01 -3.06 -5.15
CA LYS A 54 -0.01 -2.68 -6.13
C LYS A 54 0.12 -1.23 -6.55
N LEU A 55 0.35 -0.35 -5.60
CA LEU A 55 0.54 1.08 -5.86
C LEU A 55 1.80 1.33 -6.68
N MET A 56 2.88 0.63 -6.38
CA MET A 56 4.12 0.78 -7.13
C MET A 56 3.98 0.31 -8.57
N LYS A 57 3.22 -0.75 -8.81
CA LYS A 57 2.94 -1.20 -10.17
C LYS A 57 2.21 -0.14 -10.99
N ILE A 58 1.23 0.51 -10.38
CA ILE A 58 0.48 1.58 -11.04
C ILE A 58 1.42 2.75 -11.34
N SER A 59 2.26 3.12 -10.38
CA SER A 59 3.22 4.20 -10.56
C SER A 59 4.18 3.90 -11.72
N ASP A 60 4.66 2.67 -11.80
CA ASP A 60 5.55 2.25 -12.89
C ASP A 60 4.86 2.34 -14.25
N LEU A 61 3.60 1.93 -14.33
CA LEU A 61 2.83 2.01 -15.57
C LEU A 61 2.62 3.46 -15.99
N GLU A 62 2.33 4.36 -15.07
CA GLU A 62 2.17 5.78 -15.37
C GLU A 62 3.48 6.39 -15.87
N VAL A 63 4.60 6.04 -15.25
CA VAL A 63 5.91 6.51 -15.69
C VAL A 63 6.21 6.04 -17.11
N LYS A 64 5.90 4.79 -17.43
CA LYS A 64 6.10 4.26 -18.76
C LYS A 64 5.23 4.96 -19.81
N GLU A 65 3.99 5.28 -19.45
CA GLU A 65 3.08 5.98 -20.36
C GLU A 65 3.54 7.41 -20.63
N ASN A 66 4.11 8.06 -19.61
CA ASN A 66 4.60 9.43 -19.73
C ASN A 66 5.96 9.53 -20.42
N LYS A 67 6.61 8.43 -20.59
CA LYS A 67 7.97 8.37 -21.16
C LYS A 67 7.90 8.15 -22.65
N GLN A 68 7.53 9.19 -23.35
CA GLN A 68 7.48 9.12 -24.81
C GLN A 68 8.52 9.98 -25.45
#